data_516de3e68b4480b1a46e7c1d61487685
#
_entry.id   516de3e68b4480b1a46e7c1d61487685
#
_cell.length_a   1.000
_cell.length_b   1.000
_cell.length_c   1.000
_cell.angle_alpha   90.00
_cell.angle_beta   90.00
_cell.angle_gamma   90.00
#
_symmetry.space_group_name_H-M   'P 1'
#
loop_
_entity.id
_entity.type
_entity.pdbx_description
1 polymer ?
#
loop_
_entity_poly.entity_id
_entity_poly.type
_entity_poly.pdbx_seq_one_letter_code
_entity_poly.pdbx_strand_id
1 'polypeptide(L)'
;MMATNLLREYIRELLIEESSSVSLHRGSNDDYFRVNLSVDGRMVGYAEVNSTRRYSNCQENVMELEQSPEYLAAKEQHEATSKWSWSPKMYVTNNVWIPNEADRGKGYGKLIYQAAIDQAIQYARTSGGVFIGSDACDSAGSTSTDAGRVWGSLGQQFGASSGQLIFVRTN
;
A
#
# COMPACT_ATOMS: atom_id res chain seq x y z
N MET A 1 18.16 24.78 -11.20
CA MET A 1 17.42 23.79 -12.00
C MET A 1 16.74 22.69 -11.19
N MET A 2 17.26 22.19 -10.09
CA MET A 2 16.62 21.16 -9.24
C MET A 2 15.31 21.62 -8.56
N ALA A 3 15.25 22.84 -8.04
CA ALA A 3 14.07 23.37 -7.35
C ALA A 3 12.82 23.49 -8.22
N THR A 4 12.99 23.75 -9.51
CA THR A 4 11.87 23.89 -10.46
C THR A 4 11.20 22.56 -10.81
N ASN A 5 11.95 21.45 -10.77
CA ASN A 5 11.40 20.12 -11.02
C ASN A 5 10.60 19.59 -9.81
N LEU A 6 11.12 19.78 -8.60
CA LEU A 6 10.42 19.41 -7.36
C LEU A 6 9.09 20.17 -7.19
N LEU A 7 9.08 21.46 -7.52
CA LEU A 7 7.87 22.27 -7.45
C LEU A 7 6.83 21.83 -8.50
N ARG A 8 7.28 21.45 -9.71
CA ARG A 8 6.39 20.92 -10.76
C ARG A 8 5.82 19.56 -10.38
N GLU A 9 6.61 18.68 -9.78
CA GLU A 9 6.13 17.38 -9.27
C GLU A 9 5.13 17.59 -8.14
N TYR A 10 5.41 18.43 -7.18
CA TYR A 10 4.51 18.76 -6.07
C TYR A 10 3.17 19.36 -6.54
N ILE A 11 3.21 20.33 -7.46
CA ILE A 11 2.00 20.91 -8.06
C ILE A 11 1.22 19.85 -8.85
N ARG A 12 1.92 18.95 -9.54
CA ARG A 12 1.29 17.86 -10.28
C ARG A 12 0.62 16.86 -9.36
N GLU A 13 1.24 16.49 -8.24
CA GLU A 13 0.66 15.63 -7.21
C GLU A 13 -0.60 16.29 -6.62
N LEU A 14 -0.53 17.56 -6.23
CA LEU A 14 -1.69 18.31 -5.72
C LEU A 14 -2.84 18.40 -6.72
N LEU A 15 -2.58 18.68 -7.98
CA LEU A 15 -3.61 18.77 -9.02
C LEU A 15 -4.26 17.40 -9.31
N ILE A 16 -3.50 16.32 -9.20
CA ILE A 16 -4.03 14.96 -9.35
C ILE A 16 -4.92 14.62 -8.15
N GLU A 17 -4.51 14.95 -6.93
CA GLU A 17 -5.31 14.72 -5.72
C GLU A 17 -6.62 15.51 -5.73
N GLU A 18 -6.62 16.77 -6.17
CA GLU A 18 -7.84 17.60 -6.24
C GLU A 18 -8.86 17.11 -7.27
N SER A 19 -8.42 16.51 -8.38
CA SER A 19 -9.31 16.03 -9.45
C SER A 19 -9.61 14.54 -9.39
N SER A 20 -8.92 13.78 -8.55
CA SER A 20 -9.06 12.33 -8.48
C SER A 20 -10.09 11.91 -7.44
N SER A 21 -10.93 10.95 -7.80
CA SER A 21 -11.80 10.24 -6.88
C SER A 21 -11.40 8.77 -6.81
N VAL A 22 -11.40 8.22 -5.59
CA VAL A 22 -11.16 6.80 -5.38
C VAL A 22 -12.46 6.13 -4.99
N SER A 23 -12.87 5.15 -5.76
CA SER A 23 -14.01 4.29 -5.45
C SER A 23 -13.54 2.91 -5.02
N LEU A 24 -14.23 2.34 -4.05
CA LEU A 24 -13.95 1.01 -3.54
C LEU A 24 -14.99 0.02 -4.03
N HIS A 25 -14.50 -1.12 -4.51
CA HIS A 25 -15.32 -2.29 -4.73
C HIS A 25 -15.00 -3.31 -3.63
N ARG A 26 -16.03 -3.67 -2.83
CA ARG A 26 -15.88 -4.71 -1.81
C ARG A 26 -16.14 -6.08 -2.45
N GLY A 27 -15.27 -7.02 -2.16
CA GLY A 27 -15.57 -8.44 -2.34
C GLY A 27 -16.66 -8.93 -1.36
N SER A 28 -16.97 -10.19 -1.43
CA SER A 28 -17.99 -10.82 -0.56
C SER A 28 -17.59 -10.89 0.93
N ASN A 29 -16.32 -10.66 1.24
CA ASN A 29 -15.75 -10.63 2.59
C ASN A 29 -14.57 -9.66 2.64
N ASP A 30 -14.05 -9.37 3.84
CA ASP A 30 -12.91 -8.47 4.04
C ASP A 30 -11.57 -9.08 3.60
N ASP A 31 -11.57 -10.28 3.02
CA ASP A 31 -10.39 -10.96 2.51
C ASP A 31 -10.01 -10.53 1.08
N TYR A 32 -10.91 -9.87 0.38
CA TYR A 32 -10.67 -9.33 -0.95
C TYR A 32 -11.34 -7.97 -1.12
N PHE A 33 -10.62 -7.03 -1.67
CA PHE A 33 -11.19 -5.76 -2.12
C PHE A 33 -10.48 -5.25 -3.38
N ARG A 34 -11.15 -4.37 -4.08
CA ARG A 34 -10.65 -3.69 -5.25
C ARG A 34 -10.74 -2.19 -5.04
N VAL A 35 -9.66 -1.49 -5.35
CA VAL A 35 -9.60 -0.04 -5.36
C VAL A 35 -9.59 0.42 -6.81
N ASN A 36 -10.52 1.25 -7.19
CA ASN A 36 -10.55 1.88 -8.51
C ASN A 36 -10.20 3.35 -8.37
N LEU A 37 -9.33 3.84 -9.24
CA LEU A 37 -9.01 5.25 -9.35
C LEU A 37 -9.74 5.83 -10.56
N SER A 38 -10.51 6.89 -10.33
CA SER A 38 -11.12 7.67 -11.37
C SER A 38 -10.58 9.10 -11.35
N VAL A 39 -10.37 9.66 -12.53
CA VAL A 39 -9.96 11.05 -12.74
C VAL A 39 -10.96 11.68 -13.70
N ASP A 40 -11.54 12.78 -13.32
CA ASP A 40 -12.58 13.46 -14.09
C ASP A 40 -13.74 12.53 -14.51
N GLY A 41 -14.15 11.64 -13.59
CA GLY A 41 -15.22 10.68 -13.83
C GLY A 41 -14.86 9.48 -14.70
N ARG A 42 -13.64 9.40 -15.21
CA ARG A 42 -13.13 8.28 -16.01
C ARG A 42 -12.24 7.38 -15.18
N MET A 43 -12.53 6.09 -15.17
CA MET A 43 -11.66 5.11 -14.51
C MET A 43 -10.32 5.03 -15.25
N VAL A 44 -9.22 5.25 -14.54
CA VAL A 44 -7.85 5.23 -15.09
C VAL A 44 -7.05 4.03 -14.66
N GLY A 45 -7.44 3.36 -13.57
CA GLY A 45 -6.76 2.17 -13.12
C GLY A 45 -7.37 1.58 -11.86
N TYR A 46 -6.83 0.43 -11.45
CA TYR A 46 -7.28 -0.27 -10.25
C TYR A 46 -6.16 -1.10 -9.60
N ALA A 47 -6.37 -1.47 -8.34
CA ALA A 47 -5.63 -2.52 -7.66
C ALA A 47 -6.58 -3.57 -7.10
N GLU A 48 -6.22 -4.83 -7.23
CA GLU A 48 -6.86 -5.95 -6.54
C GLU A 48 -6.00 -6.36 -5.36
N VAL A 49 -6.62 -6.45 -4.19
CA VAL A 49 -5.95 -6.72 -2.92
C VAL A 49 -6.61 -7.90 -2.24
N ASN A 50 -5.79 -8.87 -1.86
CA ASN A 50 -6.23 -10.05 -1.13
C ASN A 50 -5.58 -10.11 0.24
N SER A 51 -6.35 -10.47 1.26
CA SER A 51 -5.76 -10.89 2.51
C SER A 51 -5.13 -12.27 2.35
N THR A 52 -4.09 -12.52 3.10
CA THR A 52 -3.45 -13.83 3.13
C THR A 52 -2.92 -14.13 4.51
N ARG A 53 -2.94 -15.41 4.85
CA ARG A 53 -2.37 -15.92 6.10
C ARG A 53 -0.98 -16.52 5.91
N ARG A 54 -0.56 -16.71 4.67
CA ARG A 54 0.72 -17.37 4.35
C ARG A 54 1.34 -16.70 3.14
N TYR A 55 2.46 -16.06 3.38
CA TYR A 55 3.32 -15.54 2.34
C TYR A 55 4.55 -16.41 2.23
N SER A 56 4.53 -17.39 1.35
CA SER A 56 5.74 -18.16 1.05
C SER A 56 6.84 -17.27 0.44
N ASN A 57 6.45 -16.29 -0.37
CA ASN A 57 7.39 -15.41 -1.07
C ASN A 57 7.83 -14.19 -0.26
N CYS A 58 7.17 -13.89 0.86
CA CYS A 58 7.44 -12.71 1.68
C CYS A 58 7.86 -13.05 3.11
N GLN A 59 8.11 -14.31 3.41
CA GLN A 59 8.38 -14.74 4.77
C GLN A 59 9.62 -14.08 5.37
N GLU A 60 10.68 -13.93 4.59
CA GLU A 60 11.90 -13.25 5.06
C GLU A 60 11.64 -11.77 5.34
N ASN A 61 10.90 -11.10 4.47
CA ASN A 61 10.53 -9.70 4.64
C ASN A 61 9.65 -9.49 5.89
N VAL A 62 8.70 -10.39 6.14
CA VAL A 62 7.90 -10.36 7.37
C VAL A 62 8.76 -10.53 8.60
N MET A 63 9.64 -11.53 8.62
CA MET A 63 10.56 -11.77 9.75
C MET A 63 11.48 -10.57 10.02
N GLU A 64 11.95 -9.90 8.98
CA GLU A 64 12.74 -8.68 9.10
C GLU A 64 11.91 -7.54 9.70
N LEU A 65 10.70 -7.33 9.19
CA LEU A 65 9.79 -6.28 9.69
C LEU A 65 9.33 -6.53 11.14
N GLU A 66 9.14 -7.78 11.54
CA GLU A 66 8.81 -8.14 12.93
C GLU A 66 9.92 -7.81 13.95
N GLN A 67 11.14 -7.60 13.48
CA GLN A 67 12.26 -7.13 14.29
C GLN A 67 12.43 -5.59 14.24
N SER A 68 11.66 -4.90 13.42
CA SER A 68 11.78 -3.45 13.29
C SER A 68 11.32 -2.72 14.57
N PRO A 69 11.95 -1.57 14.91
CA PRO A 69 11.52 -0.77 16.05
C PRO A 69 10.06 -0.35 15.96
N GLU A 70 9.58 -0.05 14.76
CA GLU A 70 8.19 0.37 14.49
C GLU A 70 7.19 -0.74 14.80
N TYR A 71 7.48 -1.98 14.39
CA TYR A 71 6.64 -3.13 14.68
C TYR A 71 6.60 -3.43 16.18
N LEU A 72 7.77 -3.48 16.82
CA LEU A 72 7.89 -3.77 18.26
C LEU A 72 7.19 -2.72 19.10
N ALA A 73 7.36 -1.43 18.78
CA ALA A 73 6.68 -0.34 19.49
C ALA A 73 5.15 -0.39 19.28
N ALA A 74 4.70 -0.70 18.06
CA ALA A 74 3.27 -0.84 17.78
C ALA A 74 2.64 -2.00 18.56
N LYS A 75 3.37 -3.14 18.62
CA LYS A 75 2.95 -4.33 19.39
C LYS A 75 2.83 -4.02 20.88
N GLU A 76 3.87 -3.45 21.48
CA GLU A 76 3.88 -3.08 22.89
C GLU A 76 2.73 -2.14 23.25
N GLN A 77 2.52 -1.11 22.44
CA GLN A 77 1.43 -0.17 22.67
C GLN A 77 0.07 -0.83 22.51
N HIS A 78 -0.14 -1.67 21.50
CA HIS A 78 -1.40 -2.38 21.31
C HIS A 78 -1.71 -3.31 22.49
N GLU A 79 -0.74 -4.11 22.94
CA GLU A 79 -0.88 -5.00 24.09
C GLU A 79 -1.17 -4.26 25.41
N ALA A 80 -0.64 -3.03 25.55
CA ALA A 80 -0.88 -2.19 26.72
C ALA A 80 -2.25 -1.48 26.73
N THR A 81 -2.83 -1.18 25.58
CA THR A 81 -3.98 -0.27 25.45
C THR A 81 -5.22 -0.90 24.84
N SER A 82 -5.07 -1.99 24.09
CA SER A 82 -6.15 -2.62 23.34
C SER A 82 -6.75 -3.81 24.10
N LYS A 83 -8.06 -3.95 23.99
CA LYS A 83 -8.77 -5.17 24.41
C LYS A 83 -8.66 -6.32 23.38
N TRP A 84 -8.14 -6.02 22.20
CA TRP A 84 -7.98 -6.99 21.12
C TRP A 84 -6.59 -7.59 21.16
N SER A 85 -6.46 -8.86 20.80
CA SER A 85 -5.17 -9.52 20.66
C SER A 85 -4.35 -8.90 19.54
N TRP A 86 -3.03 -8.84 19.72
CA TRP A 86 -2.10 -8.48 18.65
C TRP A 86 -2.16 -9.54 17.55
N SER A 87 -2.65 -9.16 16.41
CA SER A 87 -2.79 -10.05 15.25
C SER A 87 -2.76 -9.24 13.95
N PRO A 88 -1.60 -8.74 13.54
CA PRO A 88 -1.47 -7.98 12.32
C PRO A 88 -2.05 -8.74 11.13
N LYS A 89 -2.89 -8.06 10.36
CA LYS A 89 -3.40 -8.59 9.10
C LYS A 89 -2.34 -8.42 8.02
N MET A 90 -2.46 -9.24 6.98
CA MET A 90 -1.57 -9.19 5.84
C MET A 90 -2.36 -9.15 4.54
N TYR A 91 -1.99 -8.22 3.68
CA TYR A 91 -2.60 -8.00 2.37
C TYR A 91 -1.57 -7.97 1.26
N VAL A 92 -1.96 -8.46 0.10
CA VAL A 92 -1.19 -8.34 -1.15
C VAL A 92 -1.95 -7.63 -2.21
N THR A 93 -1.24 -6.82 -2.95
CA THR A 93 -1.70 -6.31 -4.25
C THR A 93 -1.30 -7.29 -5.36
N ASN A 94 -2.27 -8.02 -5.89
CA ASN A 94 -2.00 -9.01 -6.93
C ASN A 94 -1.98 -8.41 -8.32
N ASN A 95 -2.93 -7.50 -8.60
CA ASN A 95 -3.04 -6.85 -9.89
C ASN A 95 -3.17 -5.34 -9.68
N VAL A 96 -2.22 -4.60 -10.23
CA VAL A 96 -2.34 -3.16 -10.40
C VAL A 96 -2.29 -2.87 -11.88
N TRP A 97 -3.36 -2.28 -12.39
CA TRP A 97 -3.57 -2.14 -13.80
C TRP A 97 -3.92 -0.71 -14.19
N ILE A 98 -3.16 -0.15 -15.11
CA ILE A 98 -3.43 1.13 -15.78
C ILE A 98 -3.50 0.83 -17.28
N PRO A 99 -4.72 0.61 -17.82
CA PRO A 99 -4.89 0.08 -19.16
C PRO A 99 -4.42 1.02 -20.27
N ASN A 100 -4.60 2.32 -20.09
CA ASN A 100 -4.24 3.31 -21.10
C ASN A 100 -2.79 3.76 -20.92
N GLU A 101 -1.97 3.58 -21.95
CA GLU A 101 -0.57 4.03 -21.94
C GLU A 101 -0.42 5.53 -21.70
N ALA A 102 -1.37 6.33 -22.19
CA ALA A 102 -1.37 7.78 -21.98
C ALA A 102 -1.55 8.18 -20.50
N ASP A 103 -2.04 7.27 -19.66
CA ASP A 103 -2.21 7.49 -18.21
C ASP A 103 -1.01 7.00 -17.39
N ARG A 104 -0.09 6.28 -18.01
CA ARG A 104 1.13 5.81 -17.35
C ARG A 104 2.12 6.96 -17.12
N GLY A 105 2.88 6.88 -16.04
CA GLY A 105 3.84 7.92 -15.68
C GLY A 105 3.25 9.23 -15.12
N LYS A 106 1.92 9.27 -14.88
CA LYS A 106 1.23 10.43 -14.29
C LYS A 106 1.11 10.37 -12.76
N GLY A 107 1.69 9.37 -12.11
CA GLY A 107 1.59 9.18 -10.66
C GLY A 107 0.36 8.39 -10.20
N TYR A 108 -0.52 7.96 -11.10
CA TYR A 108 -1.76 7.25 -10.75
C TYR A 108 -1.50 5.91 -10.02
N GLY A 109 -0.40 5.22 -10.34
CA GLY A 109 -0.02 4.00 -9.63
C GLY A 109 0.21 4.24 -8.14
N LYS A 110 0.87 5.35 -7.77
CA LYS A 110 1.08 5.73 -6.37
C LYS A 110 -0.24 5.99 -5.64
N LEU A 111 -1.17 6.72 -6.27
CA LEU A 111 -2.49 6.99 -5.69
C LEU A 111 -3.30 5.70 -5.49
N ILE A 112 -3.24 4.77 -6.43
CA ILE A 112 -3.91 3.47 -6.34
C ILE A 112 -3.36 2.66 -5.17
N TYR A 113 -2.03 2.56 -5.05
CA TYR A 113 -1.40 1.85 -3.92
C TYR A 113 -1.69 2.53 -2.58
N GLN A 114 -1.64 3.84 -2.52
CA GLN A 114 -1.97 4.59 -1.31
C GLN A 114 -3.40 4.32 -0.85
N ALA A 115 -4.36 4.37 -1.77
CA ALA A 115 -5.76 4.03 -1.47
C ALA A 115 -5.94 2.57 -1.02
N ALA A 116 -5.17 1.63 -1.59
CA ALA A 116 -5.16 0.24 -1.17
C ALA A 116 -4.61 0.08 0.26
N ILE A 117 -3.54 0.81 0.61
CA ILE A 117 -2.98 0.83 1.96
C ILE A 117 -3.98 1.42 2.95
N ASP A 118 -4.58 2.57 2.64
CA ASP A 118 -5.57 3.22 3.50
C ASP A 118 -6.76 2.30 3.79
N GLN A 119 -7.23 1.56 2.77
CA GLN A 119 -8.31 0.60 2.96
C GLN A 119 -7.88 -0.62 3.78
N ALA A 120 -6.67 -1.12 3.58
CA ALA A 120 -6.12 -2.21 4.39
C ALA A 120 -6.01 -1.81 5.87
N ILE A 121 -5.58 -0.57 6.15
CA ILE A 121 -5.55 0.00 7.51
C ILE A 121 -6.95 0.00 8.12
N GLN A 122 -7.97 0.42 7.37
CA GLN A 122 -9.36 0.43 7.85
C GLN A 122 -9.85 -0.96 8.22
N TYR A 123 -9.56 -1.97 7.40
CA TYR A 123 -9.94 -3.36 7.70
C TYR A 123 -9.15 -3.98 8.85
N ALA A 124 -7.92 -3.53 9.08
CA ALA A 124 -7.04 -4.03 10.13
C ALA A 124 -7.08 -3.21 11.43
N ARG A 125 -7.99 -2.24 11.56
CA ARG A 125 -8.01 -1.29 12.68
C ARG A 125 -8.06 -1.92 14.08
N THR A 126 -8.59 -3.13 14.22
CA THR A 126 -8.64 -3.86 15.50
C THR A 126 -7.48 -4.84 15.69
N SER A 127 -6.64 -5.01 14.68
CA SER A 127 -5.54 -5.98 14.68
C SER A 127 -4.23 -5.41 15.22
N GLY A 128 -4.15 -4.08 15.38
CA GLY A 128 -2.96 -3.37 15.85
C GLY A 128 -1.97 -2.99 14.77
N GLY A 129 -1.96 -3.71 13.66
CA GLY A 129 -1.08 -3.45 12.53
C GLY A 129 -1.49 -4.20 11.28
N VAL A 130 -0.90 -3.80 10.17
CA VAL A 130 -1.10 -4.43 8.86
C VAL A 130 0.22 -4.50 8.10
N PHE A 131 0.47 -5.65 7.49
CA PHE A 131 1.45 -5.81 6.44
C PHE A 131 0.74 -5.67 5.10
N ILE A 132 1.28 -4.87 4.21
CA ILE A 132 0.78 -4.77 2.84
C ILE A 132 1.94 -4.60 1.86
N GLY A 133 1.85 -5.26 0.74
CA GLY A 133 2.89 -5.21 -0.26
C GLY A 133 2.49 -5.80 -1.60
N SER A 134 3.46 -5.88 -2.48
CA SER A 134 3.37 -6.63 -3.73
C SER A 134 3.40 -8.13 -3.45
N ASP A 135 2.79 -8.93 -4.32
CA ASP A 135 2.86 -10.38 -4.28
C ASP A 135 4.29 -10.93 -4.47
N ALA A 136 5.17 -10.13 -5.05
CA ALA A 136 6.58 -10.47 -5.23
C ALA A 136 7.46 -10.18 -4.02
N CYS A 137 7.07 -9.30 -3.12
CA CYS A 137 7.77 -8.80 -1.92
C CYS A 137 9.24 -8.37 -2.09
N ASP A 138 10.00 -9.03 -2.90
CA ASP A 138 11.39 -8.71 -3.23
C ASP A 138 11.49 -7.99 -4.58
N SER A 139 12.65 -7.36 -4.82
CA SER A 139 12.94 -6.66 -6.06
C SER A 139 13.17 -7.58 -7.26
N ALA A 140 13.25 -8.88 -7.05
CA ALA A 140 13.53 -9.90 -8.07
C ALA A 140 12.26 -10.50 -8.66
N GLY A 141 11.08 -10.14 -8.13
CA GLY A 141 9.80 -10.71 -8.56
C GLY A 141 9.26 -10.14 -9.87
N SER A 142 8.03 -10.49 -10.19
CA SER A 142 7.31 -10.06 -11.40
C SER A 142 6.87 -8.58 -11.38
N THR A 143 7.22 -7.84 -10.35
CA THR A 143 6.87 -6.43 -10.20
C THR A 143 7.68 -5.57 -11.15
N SER A 144 7.03 -4.67 -11.87
CA SER A 144 7.71 -3.73 -12.75
C SER A 144 8.63 -2.78 -11.95
N THR A 145 9.67 -2.26 -12.61
CA THR A 145 10.60 -1.29 -12.02
C THR A 145 9.86 -0.07 -11.45
N ASP A 146 8.80 0.37 -12.12
CA ASP A 146 8.00 1.52 -11.69
C ASP A 146 7.20 1.20 -10.41
N ALA A 147 6.61 0.02 -10.32
CA ALA A 147 5.93 -0.42 -9.10
C ALA A 147 6.91 -0.57 -7.93
N GLY A 148 8.12 -1.07 -8.17
CA GLY A 148 9.18 -1.15 -7.16
C GLY A 148 9.58 0.21 -6.60
N ARG A 149 9.67 1.23 -7.45
CA ARG A 149 9.93 2.63 -7.02
C ARG A 149 8.79 3.19 -6.17
N VAL A 150 7.55 2.90 -6.55
CA VAL A 150 6.37 3.33 -5.78
C VAL A 150 6.37 2.69 -4.40
N TRP A 151 6.60 1.39 -4.28
CA TRP A 151 6.69 0.71 -2.99
C TRP A 151 7.83 1.25 -2.11
N GLY A 152 9.00 1.56 -2.68
CA GLY A 152 10.10 2.20 -1.96
C GLY A 152 9.71 3.58 -1.39
N SER A 153 9.02 4.40 -2.18
CA SER A 153 8.51 5.71 -1.73
C SER A 153 7.45 5.58 -0.63
N LEU A 154 6.52 4.64 -0.77
CA LEU A 154 5.48 4.38 0.23
C LEU A 154 6.08 3.83 1.54
N GLY A 155 7.09 2.98 1.45
CA GLY A 155 7.82 2.49 2.62
C GLY A 155 8.45 3.60 3.46
N GLN A 156 9.00 4.62 2.80
CA GLN A 156 9.51 5.82 3.49
C GLN A 156 8.39 6.64 4.13
N GLN A 157 7.23 6.71 3.51
CA GLN A 157 6.09 7.47 4.01
C GLN A 157 5.42 6.79 5.22
N PHE A 158 5.27 5.47 5.19
CA PHE A 158 4.51 4.71 6.20
C PHE A 158 5.38 4.11 7.31
N GLY A 159 6.70 4.20 7.24
CA GLY A 159 7.63 3.75 8.28
C GLY A 159 8.42 2.51 7.90
N ALA A 160 8.16 1.36 8.53
CA ALA A 160 8.96 0.17 8.32
C ALA A 160 8.68 -0.51 6.98
N SER A 161 9.72 -0.80 6.21
CA SER A 161 9.65 -1.52 4.94
C SER A 161 10.78 -2.53 4.80
N SER A 162 10.47 -3.63 4.11
CA SER A 162 11.45 -4.63 3.68
C SER A 162 11.08 -5.09 2.27
N GLY A 163 11.95 -4.86 1.29
CA GLY A 163 11.64 -5.05 -0.12
C GLY A 163 10.40 -4.24 -0.53
N GLN A 164 9.40 -4.93 -1.04
CA GLN A 164 8.11 -4.34 -1.45
C GLN A 164 6.99 -4.63 -0.43
N LEU A 165 7.34 -4.95 0.79
CA LEU A 165 6.43 -5.12 1.92
C LEU A 165 6.62 -3.96 2.89
N ILE A 166 5.52 -3.39 3.35
CA ILE A 166 5.51 -2.38 4.41
C ILE A 166 4.71 -2.88 5.61
N PHE A 167 5.09 -2.43 6.79
CA PHE A 167 4.29 -2.57 8.00
C PHE A 167 3.73 -1.20 8.38
N VAL A 168 2.43 -1.15 8.64
CA VAL A 168 1.75 0.06 9.05
C VAL A 168 0.98 -0.21 10.34
N ARG A 169 1.17 0.66 11.31
CA ARG A 169 0.37 0.67 12.54
C ARG A 169 -1.04 1.16 12.24
N THR A 170 -2.05 0.54 12.85
CA THR A 170 -3.47 0.81 12.56
C THR A 170 -4.21 1.60 13.68
N ASN A 171 -3.47 2.08 14.68
CA ASN A 171 -4.04 2.85 15.82
C ASN A 171 -3.65 4.31 15.74
#